data_31765a3f48722bbdd6a113198ad5c8c6
#
_entry.id   31765a3f48722bbdd6a113198ad5c8c6
#
_cell.length_a   1.000
_cell.length_b   1.000
_cell.length_c   1.000
_cell.angle_alpha   90.00
_cell.angle_beta   90.00
_cell.angle_gamma   90.00
#
_symmetry.space_group_name_H-M   'P 1'
#
loop_
_entity.id
_entity.type
_entity.pdbx_description
1 polymer ?
#
loop_
_entity_poly.entity_id
_entity_poly.type
_entity_poly.pdbx_seq_one_letter_code
_entity_poly.pdbx_strand_id
1 'polypeptide(L)'
;IDVENASQKSSEDMTDYYTMWAHQIKTPIFALRLLLQESPEENKEKLSELFKIEQYVEMVLGYLRTEDMSSDLKLSRCSLDRIIRDQIHKYAGIFVSKKLTLTYESISQDVLTDEKWLGFVIGQILSNALKYTRTGGIRIYLEKKLSLDTDDVSISIGNDGCNKVENLTLIIEDTGIGIRAEDI
;
A
#
# COMPACT_ATOMS: atom_id res chain seq x y z
N ILE A 1 -26.61 23.24 -13.01
CA ILE A 1 -25.61 23.89 -12.14
C ILE A 1 -25.92 23.63 -10.67
N ASP A 2 -27.20 23.83 -10.21
CA ASP A 2 -27.56 23.62 -8.79
C ASP A 2 -27.58 22.14 -8.35
N VAL A 3 -27.92 21.21 -9.25
CA VAL A 3 -27.99 19.77 -8.95
C VAL A 3 -26.58 19.15 -8.88
N GLU A 4 -25.67 19.58 -9.74
CA GLU A 4 -24.27 19.14 -9.72
C GLU A 4 -23.56 19.62 -8.45
N ASN A 5 -23.75 20.88 -8.07
CA ASN A 5 -23.19 21.45 -6.84
C ASN A 5 -23.75 20.77 -5.58
N ALA A 6 -25.03 20.39 -5.57
CA ALA A 6 -25.64 19.67 -4.45
C ALA A 6 -25.13 18.23 -4.33
N SER A 7 -24.89 17.55 -5.46
CA SER A 7 -24.33 16.20 -5.50
C SER A 7 -22.87 16.19 -5.05
N GLN A 8 -22.08 17.16 -5.50
CA GLN A 8 -20.68 17.30 -5.16
C GLN A 8 -20.49 17.59 -3.67
N LYS A 9 -21.29 18.52 -3.12
CA LYS A 9 -21.27 18.82 -1.68
C LYS A 9 -21.69 17.62 -0.82
N SER A 10 -22.67 16.84 -1.26
CA SER A 10 -23.09 15.62 -0.55
C SER A 10 -21.97 14.54 -0.54
N SER A 11 -21.17 14.45 -1.62
CA SER A 11 -20.03 13.54 -1.70
C SER A 11 -18.88 13.97 -0.78
N GLU A 12 -18.57 15.27 -0.75
CA GLU A 12 -17.56 15.86 0.15
C GLU A 12 -17.94 15.64 1.62
N ASP A 13 -19.19 15.96 2.01
CA ASP A 13 -19.70 15.75 3.37
C ASP A 13 -19.62 14.27 3.79
N MET A 14 -19.86 13.34 2.87
CA MET A 14 -19.77 11.91 3.13
C MET A 14 -18.32 11.44 3.30
N THR A 15 -17.41 11.94 2.50
CA THR A 15 -15.96 11.64 2.59
C THR A 15 -15.39 12.14 3.91
N ASP A 16 -15.73 13.36 4.33
CA ASP A 16 -15.33 13.93 5.61
C ASP A 16 -15.87 13.12 6.79
N TYR A 17 -17.14 12.71 6.72
CA TYR A 17 -17.75 11.87 7.76
C TYR A 17 -17.02 10.53 7.91
N TYR A 18 -16.77 9.82 6.82
CA TYR A 18 -16.08 8.52 6.89
C TYR A 18 -14.61 8.66 7.30
N THR A 19 -13.94 9.74 6.91
CA THR A 19 -12.58 10.03 7.35
C THR A 19 -12.52 10.24 8.87
N MET A 20 -13.44 11.04 9.41
CA MET A 20 -13.56 11.24 10.85
C MET A 20 -13.90 9.94 11.58
N TRP A 21 -14.86 9.16 11.05
CA TRP A 21 -15.25 7.86 11.60
C TRP A 21 -14.08 6.87 11.65
N ALA A 22 -13.28 6.80 10.60
CA ALA A 22 -12.14 5.91 10.56
C ALA A 22 -11.03 6.33 11.54
N HIS A 23 -10.84 7.64 11.77
CA HIS A 23 -9.95 8.11 12.84
C HIS A 23 -10.47 7.73 14.23
N GLN A 24 -11.76 7.83 14.46
CA GLN A 24 -12.38 7.42 15.73
C GLN A 24 -12.25 5.90 15.99
N ILE A 25 -12.33 5.07 14.93
CA ILE A 25 -12.16 3.61 15.06
C ILE A 25 -10.70 3.22 15.29
N LYS A 26 -9.74 3.92 14.69
CA LYS A 26 -8.30 3.63 14.89
C LYS A 26 -7.89 3.75 16.36
N THR A 27 -8.49 4.66 17.12
CA THR A 27 -8.16 4.86 18.54
C THR A 27 -8.45 3.64 19.40
N PRO A 28 -9.68 3.07 19.45
CA PRO A 28 -9.95 1.86 20.21
C PRO A 28 -9.21 0.62 19.69
N ILE A 29 -8.97 0.53 18.39
CA ILE A 29 -8.15 -0.52 17.80
C ILE A 29 -6.72 -0.46 18.38
N PHE A 30 -6.11 0.72 18.41
CA PHE A 30 -4.78 0.93 18.97
C PHE A 30 -4.74 0.58 20.47
N ALA A 31 -5.74 1.01 21.25
CA ALA A 31 -5.85 0.65 22.66
C ALA A 31 -5.95 -0.86 22.85
N LEU A 32 -6.78 -1.55 22.05
CA LEU A 32 -6.92 -3.00 22.10
C LEU A 32 -5.61 -3.72 21.71
N ARG A 33 -4.88 -3.19 20.74
CA ARG A 33 -3.54 -3.71 20.37
C ARG A 33 -2.58 -3.65 21.54
N LEU A 34 -2.51 -2.52 22.25
CA LEU A 34 -1.65 -2.38 23.43
C LEU A 34 -1.99 -3.39 24.52
N LEU A 35 -3.27 -3.57 24.83
CA LEU A 35 -3.72 -4.56 25.82
C LEU A 35 -3.36 -6.00 25.43
N LEU A 36 -3.48 -6.34 24.14
CA LEU A 36 -3.15 -7.68 23.64
C LEU A 36 -1.63 -7.92 23.55
N GLN A 37 -0.82 -6.86 23.47
CA GLN A 37 0.64 -6.95 23.41
C GLN A 37 1.27 -7.22 24.79
N GLU A 38 0.54 -7.10 25.88
CA GLU A 38 1.04 -7.47 27.22
C GLU A 38 1.38 -8.96 27.32
N SER A 39 0.66 -9.84 26.59
CA SER A 39 0.92 -11.28 26.51
C SER A 39 0.81 -11.76 25.05
N PRO A 40 1.79 -11.49 24.18
CA PRO A 40 1.67 -11.72 22.73
C PRO A 40 1.44 -13.18 22.36
N GLU A 41 2.07 -14.12 23.06
CA GLU A 41 1.95 -15.56 22.75
C GLU A 41 0.52 -16.07 23.04
N GLU A 42 -0.10 -15.63 24.13
CA GLU A 42 -1.47 -16.00 24.50
C GLU A 42 -2.52 -15.33 23.59
N ASN A 43 -2.19 -14.17 23.06
CA ASN A 43 -3.10 -13.34 22.27
C ASN A 43 -2.83 -13.36 20.78
N LYS A 44 -2.00 -14.28 20.29
CA LYS A 44 -1.55 -14.33 18.88
C LYS A 44 -2.71 -14.36 17.87
N GLU A 45 -3.74 -15.15 18.13
CA GLU A 45 -4.93 -15.22 17.28
C GLU A 45 -5.71 -13.90 17.29
N LYS A 46 -5.91 -13.31 18.48
CA LYS A 46 -6.60 -12.03 18.64
C LYS A 46 -5.85 -10.88 17.96
N LEU A 47 -4.53 -10.86 18.07
CA LEU A 47 -3.68 -9.89 17.37
C LEU A 47 -3.78 -10.04 15.85
N SER A 48 -3.89 -11.28 15.35
CA SER A 48 -4.10 -11.55 13.93
C SER A 48 -5.47 -11.04 13.44
N GLU A 49 -6.54 -11.28 14.22
CA GLU A 49 -7.86 -10.74 13.88
C GLU A 49 -7.92 -9.22 13.96
N LEU A 50 -7.30 -8.63 14.98
CA LEU A 50 -7.20 -7.17 15.11
C LEU A 50 -6.47 -6.56 13.91
N PHE A 51 -5.41 -7.20 13.43
CA PHE A 51 -4.70 -6.75 12.23
C PHE A 51 -5.59 -6.76 10.99
N LYS A 52 -6.47 -7.77 10.82
CA LYS A 52 -7.44 -7.80 9.72
C LYS A 52 -8.42 -6.63 9.80
N ILE A 53 -8.91 -6.31 11.00
CA ILE A 53 -9.81 -5.16 11.21
C ILE A 53 -9.10 -3.86 10.80
N GLU A 54 -7.85 -3.67 11.18
CA GLU A 54 -7.04 -2.52 10.76
C GLU A 54 -6.91 -2.43 9.23
N GLN A 55 -6.69 -3.57 8.56
CA GLN A 55 -6.62 -3.61 7.10
C GLN A 55 -7.94 -3.19 6.44
N TYR A 56 -9.08 -3.64 6.98
CA TYR A 56 -10.38 -3.22 6.45
C TYR A 56 -10.63 -1.71 6.62
N VAL A 57 -10.27 -1.15 7.76
CA VAL A 57 -10.39 0.29 8.00
C VAL A 57 -9.49 1.08 7.04
N GLU A 58 -8.26 0.64 6.82
CA GLU A 58 -7.36 1.28 5.86
C GLU A 58 -7.83 1.15 4.41
N MET A 59 -8.44 0.03 4.04
CA MET A 59 -9.01 -0.17 2.71
C MET A 59 -10.16 0.79 2.45
N VAL A 60 -11.07 0.97 3.42
CA VAL A 60 -12.18 1.94 3.32
C VAL A 60 -11.65 3.37 3.19
N LEU A 61 -10.65 3.75 3.99
CA LEU A 61 -10.00 5.06 3.88
C LEU A 61 -9.31 5.27 2.53
N GLY A 62 -8.68 4.21 2.00
CA GLY A 62 -8.08 4.24 0.67
C GLY A 62 -9.14 4.49 -0.41
N TYR A 63 -10.26 3.77 -0.36
CA TYR A 63 -11.37 3.95 -1.31
C TYR A 63 -11.93 5.39 -1.29
N LEU A 64 -12.21 5.92 -0.11
CA LEU A 64 -12.73 7.28 0.04
C LEU A 64 -11.78 8.35 -0.54
N ARG A 65 -10.48 8.14 -0.40
CA ARG A 65 -9.48 9.03 -1.01
C ARG A 65 -9.44 8.97 -2.53
N THR A 66 -9.88 7.85 -3.15
CA THR A 66 -9.92 7.73 -4.62
C THR A 66 -11.02 8.58 -5.24
N GLU A 67 -12.10 8.84 -4.53
CA GLU A 67 -13.18 9.70 -5.01
C GLU A 67 -12.80 11.18 -5.03
N ASP A 68 -11.82 11.59 -4.20
CA ASP A 68 -11.37 12.99 -4.03
C ASP A 68 -9.95 13.23 -4.60
N MET A 69 -9.55 12.40 -5.56
CA MET A 69 -8.16 12.31 -6.09
C MET A 69 -7.56 13.62 -6.65
N SER A 70 -8.37 14.64 -6.96
CA SER A 70 -7.86 15.84 -7.64
C SER A 70 -7.32 16.92 -6.70
N SER A 71 -7.71 16.94 -5.43
CA SER A 71 -7.42 18.06 -4.52
C SER A 71 -6.36 17.81 -3.45
N ASP A 72 -6.03 16.55 -3.11
CA ASP A 72 -5.22 16.24 -1.91
C ASP A 72 -3.90 15.49 -2.16
N LEU A 73 -3.49 15.25 -3.41
CA LEU A 73 -2.20 14.63 -3.73
C LEU A 73 -1.03 15.56 -3.39
N LYS A 74 -0.21 15.16 -2.41
CA LYS A 74 1.00 15.87 -1.98
C LYS A 74 2.24 15.23 -2.59
N LEU A 75 2.55 15.60 -3.82
CA LEU A 75 3.74 15.11 -4.50
C LEU A 75 5.00 15.66 -3.84
N SER A 76 5.88 14.77 -3.40
CA SER A 76 7.19 15.08 -2.83
C SER A 76 8.23 14.04 -3.25
N ARG A 77 9.51 14.41 -3.19
CA ARG A 77 10.59 13.43 -3.39
C ARG A 77 10.69 12.56 -2.15
N CYS A 78 10.46 11.26 -2.33
CA CYS A 78 10.44 10.27 -1.25
C CYS A 78 11.39 9.11 -1.58
N SER A 79 12.04 8.59 -0.54
CA SER A 79 12.84 7.37 -0.67
C SER A 79 11.92 6.15 -0.85
N LEU A 80 12.04 5.50 -2.02
CA LEU A 80 11.27 4.29 -2.30
C LEU A 80 11.62 3.15 -1.32
N ASP A 81 12.92 3.03 -0.94
CA ASP A 81 13.37 2.05 0.05
C ASP A 81 12.67 2.22 1.40
N ARG A 82 12.54 3.47 1.88
CA ARG A 82 11.87 3.75 3.14
C ARG A 82 10.41 3.33 3.09
N ILE A 83 9.69 3.72 2.04
CA ILE A 83 8.27 3.38 1.88
C ILE A 83 8.06 1.86 1.89
N ILE A 84 8.90 1.12 1.16
CA ILE A 84 8.81 -0.34 1.09
C ILE A 84 9.13 -0.97 2.45
N ARG A 85 10.20 -0.54 3.13
CA ARG A 85 10.57 -1.06 4.45
C ARG A 85 9.49 -0.82 5.49
N ASP A 86 8.85 0.34 5.48
CA ASP A 86 7.75 0.66 6.40
C ASP A 86 6.58 -0.33 6.20
N GLN A 87 6.26 -0.66 4.94
CA GLN A 87 5.26 -1.68 4.66
C GLN A 87 5.72 -3.09 5.07
N ILE A 88 6.98 -3.47 4.80
CA ILE A 88 7.53 -4.75 5.25
C ILE A 88 7.43 -4.88 6.78
N HIS A 89 7.81 -3.85 7.53
CA HIS A 89 7.72 -3.84 8.99
C HIS A 89 6.29 -4.01 9.49
N LYS A 90 5.34 -3.34 8.84
CA LYS A 90 3.92 -3.46 9.17
C LYS A 90 3.42 -4.90 9.06
N TYR A 91 3.88 -5.66 8.06
CA TYR A 91 3.48 -7.04 7.81
C TYR A 91 4.42 -8.09 8.42
N ALA A 92 5.49 -7.72 9.10
CA ALA A 92 6.51 -8.63 9.63
C ALA A 92 5.94 -9.76 10.48
N GLY A 93 4.95 -9.45 11.33
CA GLY A 93 4.27 -10.46 12.17
C GLY A 93 3.58 -11.56 11.36
N ILE A 94 3.05 -11.24 10.18
CA ILE A 94 2.41 -12.22 9.29
C ILE A 94 3.45 -13.11 8.61
N PHE A 95 4.56 -12.55 8.13
CA PHE A 95 5.66 -13.33 7.58
C PHE A 95 6.15 -14.39 8.58
N VAL A 96 6.37 -13.97 9.84
CA VAL A 96 6.80 -14.87 10.92
C VAL A 96 5.75 -15.93 11.22
N SER A 97 4.48 -15.55 11.38
CA SER A 97 3.40 -16.46 11.74
C SER A 97 3.13 -17.51 10.67
N LYS A 98 3.24 -17.15 9.40
CA LYS A 98 3.07 -18.05 8.25
C LYS A 98 4.35 -18.76 7.85
N LYS A 99 5.50 -18.44 8.46
CA LYS A 99 6.84 -18.96 8.10
C LYS A 99 7.18 -18.72 6.63
N LEU A 100 6.78 -17.56 6.10
CA LEU A 100 7.10 -17.17 4.72
C LEU A 100 8.46 -16.48 4.68
N THR A 101 9.22 -16.74 3.61
CA THR A 101 10.48 -16.05 3.36
C THR A 101 10.22 -14.69 2.72
N LEU A 102 11.04 -13.69 3.07
CA LEU A 102 11.07 -12.41 2.41
C LEU A 102 12.45 -12.18 1.82
N THR A 103 12.52 -11.94 0.52
CA THR A 103 13.74 -11.51 -0.16
C THR A 103 13.54 -10.06 -0.60
N TYR A 104 14.31 -9.15 -0.03
CA TYR A 104 14.27 -7.73 -0.36
C TYR A 104 15.67 -7.20 -0.61
N GLU A 105 15.88 -6.62 -1.77
CA GLU A 105 17.11 -5.92 -2.12
C GLU A 105 16.93 -4.42 -1.88
N SER A 106 17.85 -3.81 -1.14
CA SER A 106 17.78 -2.38 -0.82
C SER A 106 17.79 -1.53 -2.10
N ILE A 107 16.83 -0.60 -2.19
CA ILE A 107 16.59 0.22 -3.37
C ILE A 107 17.06 1.64 -3.12
N SER A 108 18.19 2.03 -3.73
CA SER A 108 18.71 3.40 -3.64
C SER A 108 18.07 4.27 -4.73
N GLN A 109 16.77 4.55 -4.62
CA GLN A 109 16.01 5.34 -5.58
C GLN A 109 15.03 6.25 -4.87
N ASP A 110 15.04 7.54 -5.24
CA ASP A 110 14.01 8.49 -4.87
C ASP A 110 12.98 8.61 -6.00
N VAL A 111 11.71 8.74 -5.62
CA VAL A 111 10.58 8.89 -6.53
C VAL A 111 9.80 10.15 -6.20
N LEU A 112 9.25 10.81 -7.20
CA LEU A 112 8.32 11.92 -7.03
C LEU A 112 6.91 11.34 -6.92
N THR A 113 6.38 11.30 -5.71
CA THR A 113 5.09 10.67 -5.43
C THR A 113 4.44 11.24 -4.17
N ASP A 114 3.20 10.87 -3.92
CA ASP A 114 2.61 10.96 -2.59
C ASP A 114 3.01 9.73 -1.77
N GLU A 115 3.78 9.94 -0.69
CA GLU A 115 4.31 8.87 0.16
C GLU A 115 3.21 7.99 0.75
N LYS A 116 2.09 8.59 1.18
CA LYS A 116 0.97 7.87 1.79
C LYS A 116 0.25 7.00 0.77
N TRP A 117 0.03 7.55 -0.43
CA TRP A 117 -0.60 6.81 -1.51
C TRP A 117 0.23 5.65 -2.00
N LEU A 118 1.51 5.87 -2.27
CA LEU A 118 2.40 4.80 -2.69
C LEU A 118 2.53 3.73 -1.60
N GLY A 119 2.65 4.14 -0.34
CA GLY A 119 2.66 3.23 0.80
C GLY A 119 1.37 2.40 0.90
N PHE A 120 0.21 3.01 0.64
CA PHE A 120 -1.07 2.31 0.60
C PHE A 120 -1.10 1.26 -0.52
N VAL A 121 -0.71 1.62 -1.75
CA VAL A 121 -0.69 0.70 -2.90
C VAL A 121 0.24 -0.49 -2.63
N ILE A 122 1.48 -0.23 -2.19
CA ILE A 122 2.43 -1.28 -1.85
C ILE A 122 1.87 -2.17 -0.74
N GLY A 123 1.26 -1.57 0.29
CA GLY A 123 0.62 -2.29 1.39
C GLY A 123 -0.50 -3.22 0.91
N GLN A 124 -1.34 -2.79 -0.03
CA GLN A 124 -2.41 -3.62 -0.60
C GLN A 124 -1.85 -4.80 -1.40
N ILE A 125 -0.81 -4.57 -2.21
CA ILE A 125 -0.15 -5.64 -2.98
C ILE A 125 0.47 -6.66 -2.02
N LEU A 126 1.20 -6.22 -0.99
CA LEU A 126 1.78 -7.10 0.03
C LEU A 126 0.73 -7.87 0.82
N SER A 127 -0.38 -7.23 1.18
CA SER A 127 -1.50 -7.88 1.84
C SER A 127 -2.08 -9.01 1.00
N ASN A 128 -2.28 -8.77 -0.30
CA ASN A 128 -2.77 -9.78 -1.23
C ASN A 128 -1.76 -10.92 -1.40
N ALA A 129 -0.49 -10.61 -1.62
CA ALA A 129 0.58 -11.60 -1.70
C ALA A 129 0.61 -12.49 -0.45
N LEU A 130 0.56 -11.90 0.74
CA LEU A 130 0.53 -12.63 2.01
C LEU A 130 -0.74 -13.44 2.21
N LYS A 131 -1.89 -12.95 1.73
CA LYS A 131 -3.17 -13.66 1.83
C LYS A 131 -3.16 -14.95 1.02
N TYR A 132 -2.65 -14.89 -0.20
CA TYR A 132 -2.71 -15.99 -1.16
C TYR A 132 -1.48 -16.90 -1.15
N THR A 133 -0.39 -16.51 -0.47
CA THR A 133 0.79 -17.36 -0.26
C THR A 133 0.65 -18.17 1.02
N ARG A 134 0.67 -19.50 0.89
CA ARG A 134 0.62 -20.45 2.01
C ARG A 134 2.01 -20.97 2.40
N THR A 135 2.87 -21.19 1.41
CA THR A 135 4.24 -21.71 1.56
C THR A 135 5.15 -21.00 0.57
N GLY A 136 6.46 -20.94 0.89
CA GLY A 136 7.45 -20.23 0.06
C GLY A 136 7.68 -18.81 0.54
N GLY A 137 7.54 -17.81 -0.32
CA GLY A 137 7.87 -16.44 0.08
C GLY A 137 7.46 -15.35 -0.90
N ILE A 138 7.89 -14.15 -0.57
CA ILE A 138 7.68 -12.93 -1.37
C ILE A 138 9.05 -12.33 -1.67
N ARG A 139 9.23 -11.90 -2.91
CA ARG A 139 10.43 -11.21 -3.38
C ARG A 139 10.06 -9.81 -3.88
N ILE A 140 10.83 -8.82 -3.44
CA ILE A 140 10.62 -7.40 -3.80
C ILE A 140 11.92 -6.87 -4.38
N TYR A 141 11.88 -6.36 -5.59
CA TYR A 141 13.05 -5.80 -6.26
C TYR A 141 12.66 -4.75 -7.30
N LEU A 142 13.65 -3.98 -7.76
CA LEU A 142 13.49 -2.97 -8.79
C LEU A 142 14.12 -3.44 -10.11
N GLU A 143 13.33 -3.50 -11.16
CA GLU A 143 13.80 -3.74 -12.52
C GLU A 143 13.96 -2.42 -13.26
N LYS A 144 15.12 -2.25 -13.92
CA LYS A 144 15.38 -1.10 -14.79
C LYS A 144 15.30 -1.56 -16.24
N LYS A 145 14.32 -1.05 -16.98
CA LYS A 145 14.23 -1.25 -18.44
C LYS A 145 14.67 0.01 -19.16
N LEU A 146 15.61 -0.13 -20.07
CA LEU A 146 15.92 0.88 -21.07
C LEU A 146 14.89 0.77 -22.18
N SER A 147 13.89 1.68 -22.19
CA SER A 147 12.93 1.75 -23.30
C SER A 147 13.51 2.61 -24.40
N LEU A 148 13.54 2.06 -25.62
CA LEU A 148 13.78 2.78 -26.86
C LEU A 148 12.47 3.18 -27.56
N ASP A 149 11.31 2.84 -27.01
CA ASP A 149 10.00 3.03 -27.64
C ASP A 149 9.14 4.05 -26.87
N THR A 150 8.50 4.91 -27.67
CA THR A 150 7.86 6.18 -27.30
C THR A 150 6.37 6.06 -26.93
N ASP A 151 5.78 4.87 -26.76
CA ASP A 151 4.33 4.69 -26.67
C ASP A 151 3.76 4.31 -25.28
N ASP A 152 4.59 4.07 -24.28
CA ASP A 152 4.10 3.82 -22.92
C ASP A 152 4.25 5.06 -22.04
N VAL A 153 3.25 5.30 -21.18
CA VAL A 153 3.20 6.41 -20.21
C VAL A 153 4.39 6.32 -19.26
N SER A 154 5.48 6.97 -19.61
CA SER A 154 6.75 6.97 -18.90
C SER A 154 6.74 8.04 -17.82
N ILE A 155 6.97 7.68 -16.57
CA ILE A 155 7.31 8.65 -15.53
C ILE A 155 8.76 9.09 -15.78
N SER A 156 8.93 10.26 -16.39
CA SER A 156 10.25 10.85 -16.65
C SER A 156 10.87 11.31 -15.34
N ILE A 157 11.91 10.64 -14.88
CA ILE A 157 12.77 11.11 -13.80
C ILE A 157 13.91 11.88 -14.47
N GLY A 158 13.81 13.23 -14.45
CA GLY A 158 14.82 14.10 -15.03
C GLY A 158 16.16 13.98 -14.30
N ASN A 159 17.20 13.65 -15.05
CA ASN A 159 18.58 13.98 -14.71
C ASN A 159 19.30 14.47 -15.98
N ASP A 160 20.13 15.51 -15.78
CA ASP A 160 20.72 16.33 -16.81
C ASP A 160 21.43 15.55 -17.96
N GLY A 161 21.02 15.78 -19.18
CA GLY A 161 21.91 15.77 -20.34
C GLY A 161 21.93 14.53 -21.23
N CYS A 162 21.04 13.54 -21.09
CA CYS A 162 20.86 12.49 -22.11
C CYS A 162 19.41 11.96 -22.08
N ASN A 163 18.71 12.01 -23.23
CA ASN A 163 17.32 11.52 -23.38
C ASN A 163 17.24 9.98 -23.36
N LYS A 164 17.66 9.36 -22.26
CA LYS A 164 17.34 7.95 -21.97
C LYS A 164 16.29 7.93 -20.89
N VAL A 165 15.05 7.64 -21.25
CA VAL A 165 13.99 7.39 -20.30
C VAL A 165 14.25 6.01 -19.70
N GLU A 166 14.73 5.97 -18.46
CA GLU A 166 14.84 4.73 -17.70
C GLU A 166 13.49 4.44 -17.06
N ASN A 167 12.79 3.43 -17.55
CA ASN A 167 11.57 2.95 -16.91
C ASN A 167 11.95 2.09 -15.71
N LEU A 168 11.53 2.52 -14.51
CA LEU A 168 11.71 1.80 -13.27
C LEU A 168 10.44 1.03 -12.95
N THR A 169 10.54 -0.29 -12.81
CA THR A 169 9.41 -1.14 -12.45
C THR A 169 9.67 -1.77 -11.10
N LEU A 170 8.84 -1.44 -10.09
CA LEU A 170 8.85 -2.15 -8.82
C LEU A 170 8.11 -3.48 -8.99
N ILE A 171 8.80 -4.57 -8.70
CA ILE A 171 8.25 -5.92 -8.81
C ILE A 171 8.08 -6.51 -7.42
N ILE A 172 6.89 -7.02 -7.15
CA ILE A 172 6.55 -7.78 -5.95
C ILE A 172 6.03 -9.15 -6.44
N GLU A 173 6.87 -10.16 -6.28
CA GLU A 173 6.54 -11.53 -6.66
C GLU A 173 6.16 -12.34 -5.43
N ASP A 174 5.15 -13.18 -5.56
CA ASP A 174 4.77 -14.16 -4.55
C ASP A 174 4.74 -15.57 -5.15
N THR A 175 4.88 -16.58 -4.27
CA THR A 175 4.78 -17.99 -4.63
C THR A 175 3.39 -18.55 -4.33
N GLY A 176 2.37 -17.71 -4.36
CA GLY A 176 0.98 -18.06 -4.05
C GLY A 176 0.28 -18.87 -5.13
N ILE A 177 -1.01 -19.02 -4.96
CA ILE A 177 -1.85 -19.83 -5.88
C ILE A 177 -2.12 -19.14 -7.23
N GLY A 178 -1.71 -17.87 -7.38
CA GLY A 178 -2.00 -17.06 -8.56
C GLY A 178 -3.48 -16.65 -8.65
N ILE A 179 -3.82 -15.94 -9.74
CA ILE A 179 -5.19 -15.57 -10.10
C ILE A 179 -5.68 -16.56 -11.14
N ARG A 180 -6.85 -17.15 -10.96
CA ARG A 180 -7.42 -18.08 -11.93
C ARG A 180 -7.89 -17.31 -13.17
N ALA A 181 -7.82 -17.94 -14.34
CA ALA A 181 -8.25 -17.31 -15.60
C ALA A 181 -9.75 -16.91 -15.61
N GLU A 182 -10.56 -17.55 -14.77
CA GLU A 182 -12.00 -17.25 -14.57
C GLU A 182 -12.25 -16.05 -13.63
N ASP A 183 -11.21 -15.58 -12.91
CA ASP A 183 -11.27 -14.46 -11.96
C ASP A 183 -10.63 -13.18 -12.55
N ILE A 184 -10.20 -13.20 -13.82
CA ILE A 184 -9.68 -12.10 -14.62
C ILE A 184 -10.76 -11.60 -15.57
#